data_dcb86c389bfa9980724bb3320e3a174b
#
_entry.id   dcb86c389bfa9980724bb3320e3a174b
#
_cell.length_a   1.000
_cell.length_b   1.000
_cell.length_c   1.000
_cell.angle_alpha   90.00
_cell.angle_beta   90.00
_cell.angle_gamma   90.00
#
_symmetry.space_group_name_H-M   'P 1'
#
loop_
_entity.id
_entity.type
_entity.pdbx_description
1 polymer ?
#
loop_
_entity_poly.entity_id
_entity_poly.type
_entity_poly.pdbx_seq_one_letter_code
_entity_poly.pdbx_strand_id
1 'polypeptide(L)'
;IPEGVNILPLQISLAAQIPQAVGVGWGLKLQGGDGVALTYFGDGASSEGDFHESANLAGVVKAPVIFFLQNNGWAISTPRRNQTAARSFAERALGYGIEGVVVDGNDLLAVYEVTAAAVSRARAGDGDFGFGGVKQKSNA
;
A
#
# COMPACT_ATOMS: atom_id res chain seq x y z
N ILE A 1 -4.44 4.97 21.61
CA ILE A 1 -3.24 5.27 20.83
C ILE A 1 -2.31 6.04 21.74
N PRO A 2 -1.03 5.66 21.92
CA PRO A 2 -0.09 6.42 22.75
C PRO A 2 0.10 7.85 22.21
N GLU A 3 0.31 8.80 23.12
CA GLU A 3 0.65 10.17 22.72
C GLU A 3 1.94 10.21 21.89
N GLY A 4 1.95 11.00 20.84
CA GLY A 4 3.11 11.14 19.93
C GLY A 4 3.22 10.08 18.84
N VAL A 5 2.28 9.14 18.75
CA VAL A 5 2.24 8.14 17.68
C VAL A 5 1.09 8.44 16.71
N ASN A 6 1.43 8.70 15.46
CA ASN A 6 0.47 9.03 14.40
C ASN A 6 -0.14 7.74 13.80
N ILE A 7 -0.94 7.03 14.59
CA ILE A 7 -1.68 5.85 14.14
C ILE A 7 -3.17 6.17 14.13
N LEU A 8 -3.83 5.97 13.00
CA LEU A 8 -5.28 6.12 12.90
C LEU A 8 -6.00 4.90 13.50
N PRO A 9 -7.27 5.07 13.93
CA PRO A 9 -8.08 3.97 14.43
C PRO A 9 -8.18 2.82 13.42
N LEU A 10 -8.18 1.60 13.93
CA LEU A 10 -8.32 0.39 13.14
C LEU A 10 -9.70 0.34 12.48
N GLN A 11 -9.75 0.03 11.19
CA GLN A 11 -10.98 -0.16 10.43
C GLN A 11 -11.30 -1.65 10.31
N ILE A 12 -12.56 -2.02 10.50
CA ILE A 12 -13.02 -3.42 10.38
C ILE A 12 -13.41 -3.75 8.94
N SER A 13 -14.04 -2.80 8.23
CA SER A 13 -14.41 -2.99 6.82
C SER A 13 -13.16 -3.08 5.96
N LEU A 14 -13.10 -4.11 5.10
CA LEU A 14 -11.97 -4.32 4.19
C LEU A 14 -11.75 -3.08 3.30
N ALA A 15 -10.51 -2.70 3.13
CA ALA A 15 -10.03 -1.59 2.34
C ALA A 15 -10.43 -0.17 2.84
N ALA A 16 -11.33 -0.01 3.81
CA ALA A 16 -11.83 1.30 4.27
C ALA A 16 -10.72 2.25 4.76
N GLN A 17 -9.59 1.74 5.26
CA GLN A 17 -8.44 2.54 5.65
C GLN A 17 -7.66 3.11 4.45
N ILE A 18 -7.82 2.55 3.27
CA ILE A 18 -7.02 2.93 2.09
C ILE A 18 -7.37 4.35 1.59
N PRO A 19 -8.66 4.70 1.34
CA PRO A 19 -9.02 6.06 0.96
C PRO A 19 -8.67 7.09 2.05
N GLN A 20 -8.75 6.69 3.33
CA GLN A 20 -8.34 7.56 4.44
C GLN A 20 -6.83 7.85 4.39
N ALA A 21 -6.00 6.83 4.12
CA ALA A 21 -4.56 7.02 3.99
C ALA A 21 -4.21 7.95 2.81
N VAL A 22 -4.90 7.80 1.68
CA VAL A 22 -4.72 8.69 0.51
C VAL A 22 -5.12 10.12 0.87
N GLY A 23 -6.25 10.32 1.55
CA GLY A 23 -6.70 11.63 2.01
C GLY A 23 -5.71 12.29 2.97
N VAL A 24 -5.17 11.51 3.92
CA VAL A 24 -4.13 12.00 4.86
C VAL A 24 -2.86 12.39 4.13
N GLY A 25 -2.33 11.51 3.26
CA GLY A 25 -1.14 11.80 2.48
C GLY A 25 -1.30 13.05 1.61
N TRP A 26 -2.44 13.15 0.91
CA TRP A 26 -2.73 14.33 0.10
C TRP A 26 -2.85 15.61 0.95
N GLY A 27 -3.52 15.54 2.11
CA GLY A 27 -3.63 16.66 3.05
C GLY A 27 -2.26 17.12 3.56
N LEU A 28 -1.37 16.20 3.92
CA LEU A 28 0.01 16.51 4.33
C LEU A 28 0.77 17.25 3.22
N LYS A 29 0.67 16.77 1.98
CA LYS A 29 1.27 17.41 0.81
C LYS A 29 0.75 18.83 0.59
N LEU A 30 -0.58 19.04 0.67
CA LEU A 30 -1.19 20.36 0.50
C LEU A 30 -0.77 21.37 1.59
N GLN A 31 -0.40 20.88 2.77
CA GLN A 31 0.15 21.69 3.86
C GLN A 31 1.66 21.97 3.70
N GLY A 32 2.29 21.45 2.67
CA GLY A 32 3.75 21.61 2.45
C GLY A 32 4.61 20.77 3.40
N GLY A 33 4.01 19.75 4.04
CA GLY A 33 4.74 18.83 4.92
C GLY A 33 5.44 17.71 4.14
N ASP A 34 6.40 17.05 4.78
CA ASP A 34 7.15 15.89 4.27
C ASP A 34 6.64 14.54 4.83
N GLY A 35 5.50 14.57 5.50
CA GLY A 35 4.87 13.38 6.07
C GLY A 35 4.39 12.41 4.99
N VAL A 36 4.53 11.11 5.26
CA VAL A 36 4.09 10.02 4.38
C VAL A 36 3.06 9.18 5.11
N ALA A 37 1.93 8.89 4.47
CA ALA A 37 0.95 7.96 4.99
C ALA A 37 1.32 6.53 4.59
N LEU A 38 1.20 5.58 5.53
CA LEU A 38 1.40 4.16 5.28
C LEU A 38 0.12 3.42 5.61
N THR A 39 -0.37 2.58 4.70
CA THR A 39 -1.56 1.76 4.92
C THR A 39 -1.26 0.28 4.68
N TYR A 40 -1.66 -0.56 5.65
CA TYR A 40 -1.50 -2.01 5.59
C TYR A 40 -2.82 -2.68 5.22
N PHE A 41 -2.77 -3.65 4.32
CA PHE A 41 -3.95 -4.44 3.95
C PHE A 41 -3.55 -5.80 3.35
N GLY A 42 -4.46 -6.77 3.44
CA GLY A 42 -4.28 -8.09 2.83
C GLY A 42 -4.57 -8.11 1.33
N ASP A 43 -4.17 -9.19 0.66
CA ASP A 43 -4.44 -9.39 -0.75
C ASP A 43 -5.93 -9.35 -1.11
N GLY A 44 -6.81 -9.88 -0.25
CA GLY A 44 -8.26 -9.80 -0.45
C GLY A 44 -8.81 -8.39 -0.52
N ALA A 45 -8.32 -7.49 0.31
CA ALA A 45 -8.73 -6.07 0.30
C ALA A 45 -8.39 -5.35 -1.01
N SER A 46 -7.42 -5.85 -1.77
CA SER A 46 -7.07 -5.29 -3.07
C SER A 46 -8.10 -5.60 -4.18
N SER A 47 -9.15 -6.35 -3.88
CA SER A 47 -10.28 -6.61 -4.79
C SER A 47 -11.46 -5.67 -4.53
N GLU A 48 -11.43 -4.88 -3.45
CA GLU A 48 -12.45 -3.90 -3.14
C GLU A 48 -12.35 -2.65 -4.02
N GLY A 49 -13.48 -2.02 -4.33
CA GLY A 49 -13.53 -0.79 -5.12
C GLY A 49 -12.71 0.34 -4.49
N ASP A 50 -12.80 0.48 -3.17
CA ASP A 50 -12.06 1.48 -2.38
C ASP A 50 -10.55 1.44 -2.64
N PHE A 51 -9.97 0.25 -2.84
CA PHE A 51 -8.56 0.13 -3.21
C PHE A 51 -8.28 0.71 -4.59
N HIS A 52 -9.08 0.36 -5.61
CA HIS A 52 -8.86 0.78 -6.98
C HIS A 52 -9.02 2.29 -7.15
N GLU A 53 -10.07 2.84 -6.56
CA GLU A 53 -10.37 4.27 -6.60
C GLU A 53 -9.29 5.07 -5.87
N SER A 54 -8.87 4.60 -4.70
CA SER A 54 -7.82 5.22 -3.90
C SER A 54 -6.46 5.18 -4.59
N ALA A 55 -6.07 4.04 -5.16
CA ALA A 55 -4.81 3.90 -5.87
C ALA A 55 -4.77 4.82 -7.10
N ASN A 56 -5.87 4.88 -7.86
CA ASN A 56 -5.99 5.80 -8.99
C ASN A 56 -5.88 7.26 -8.55
N LEU A 57 -6.61 7.66 -7.50
CA LEU A 57 -6.53 9.03 -6.97
C LEU A 57 -5.11 9.35 -6.50
N ALA A 58 -4.47 8.45 -5.76
CA ALA A 58 -3.10 8.64 -5.26
C ALA A 58 -2.12 8.90 -6.40
N GLY A 59 -2.22 8.15 -7.51
CA GLY A 59 -1.40 8.37 -8.71
C GLY A 59 -1.66 9.72 -9.36
N VAL A 60 -2.93 10.12 -9.49
CA VAL A 60 -3.32 11.39 -10.12
C VAL A 60 -2.83 12.60 -9.31
N VAL A 61 -3.06 12.62 -8.00
CA VAL A 61 -2.70 13.76 -7.14
C VAL A 61 -1.26 13.66 -6.61
N LYS A 62 -0.57 12.56 -6.89
CA LYS A 62 0.76 12.24 -6.36
C LYS A 62 0.79 12.40 -4.84
N ALA A 63 -0.15 11.74 -4.16
CA ALA A 63 -0.24 11.76 -2.71
C ALA A 63 0.90 10.95 -2.09
N PRO A 64 1.64 11.41 -1.07
CA PRO A 64 2.69 10.65 -0.41
C PRO A 64 2.13 9.51 0.44
N VAL A 65 1.76 8.41 -0.20
CA VAL A 65 1.14 7.22 0.41
C VAL A 65 1.91 5.96 0.03
N ILE A 66 2.12 5.07 0.98
CA ILE A 66 2.66 3.73 0.74
C ILE A 66 1.55 2.71 0.98
N PHE A 67 1.23 1.95 -0.06
CA PHE A 67 0.29 0.84 -0.02
C PHE A 67 1.06 -0.44 0.34
N PHE A 68 0.99 -0.86 1.60
CA PHE A 68 1.69 -2.04 2.09
C PHE A 68 0.78 -3.27 2.02
N LEU A 69 0.81 -3.98 0.88
CA LEU A 69 -0.02 -5.17 0.67
C LEU A 69 0.67 -6.42 1.22
N GLN A 70 0.02 -7.08 2.16
CA GLN A 70 0.45 -8.36 2.73
C GLN A 70 -0.21 -9.51 1.96
N ASN A 71 0.56 -10.17 1.10
CA ASN A 71 0.06 -11.26 0.27
C ASN A 71 0.39 -12.61 0.92
N ASN A 72 -0.57 -13.20 1.60
CA ASN A 72 -0.47 -14.55 2.13
C ASN A 72 -0.98 -15.62 1.14
N GLY A 73 -1.44 -15.20 -0.05
CA GLY A 73 -1.95 -16.09 -1.10
C GLY A 73 -3.42 -16.42 -1.01
N TRP A 74 -4.12 -15.94 0.04
CA TRP A 74 -5.51 -16.32 0.32
C TRP A 74 -6.32 -15.16 0.86
N ALA A 75 -7.47 -14.91 0.25
CA ALA A 75 -8.53 -14.06 0.79
C ALA A 75 -9.61 -14.99 1.37
N ILE A 76 -9.51 -15.31 2.67
CA ILE A 76 -10.32 -16.32 3.37
C ILE A 76 -10.17 -17.68 2.67
N SER A 77 -11.11 -18.03 1.78
CA SER A 77 -11.13 -19.28 0.99
C SER A 77 -10.74 -19.09 -0.48
N THR A 78 -10.51 -17.84 -0.92
CA THR A 78 -10.23 -17.53 -2.32
C THR A 78 -8.72 -17.45 -2.55
N PRO A 79 -8.12 -18.39 -3.33
CA PRO A 79 -6.71 -18.36 -3.61
C PRO A 79 -6.35 -17.20 -4.54
N ARG A 80 -5.09 -16.74 -4.48
CA ARG A 80 -4.59 -15.61 -5.29
C ARG A 80 -4.94 -15.70 -6.76
N ARG A 81 -4.85 -16.90 -7.38
CA ARG A 81 -5.14 -17.10 -8.80
C ARG A 81 -6.58 -16.73 -9.21
N ASN A 82 -7.50 -16.68 -8.24
CA ASN A 82 -8.91 -16.31 -8.45
C ASN A 82 -9.18 -14.84 -8.08
N GLN A 83 -8.18 -14.11 -7.56
CA GLN A 83 -8.32 -12.71 -7.16
C GLN A 83 -7.85 -11.74 -8.24
N THR A 84 -6.86 -12.12 -9.04
CA THR A 84 -6.32 -11.27 -10.09
C THR A 84 -5.69 -12.10 -11.22
N ALA A 85 -5.88 -11.64 -12.47
CA ALA A 85 -5.21 -12.17 -13.64
C ALA A 85 -3.78 -11.61 -13.82
N ALA A 86 -3.40 -10.55 -13.10
CA ALA A 86 -2.04 -10.02 -13.14
C ALA A 86 -1.02 -11.03 -12.57
N ARG A 87 0.20 -11.03 -13.07
CA ARG A 87 1.27 -11.92 -12.62
C ARG A 87 1.64 -11.70 -11.15
N SER A 88 1.54 -10.45 -10.68
CA SER A 88 1.71 -10.07 -9.29
C SER A 88 0.75 -8.95 -8.93
N PHE A 89 0.50 -8.74 -7.63
CA PHE A 89 -0.25 -7.56 -7.19
C PHE A 89 0.50 -6.26 -7.49
N ALA A 90 1.83 -6.26 -7.43
CA ALA A 90 2.66 -5.10 -7.77
C ALA A 90 2.51 -4.67 -9.24
N GLU A 91 2.27 -5.61 -10.16
CA GLU A 91 2.05 -5.28 -11.58
C GLU A 91 0.80 -4.42 -11.80
N ARG A 92 -0.20 -4.53 -10.92
CA ARG A 92 -1.42 -3.70 -10.99
C ARG A 92 -1.13 -2.21 -10.74
N ALA A 93 -0.07 -1.90 -10.00
CA ALA A 93 0.32 -0.53 -9.69
C ALA A 93 0.61 0.31 -10.95
N LEU A 94 1.12 -0.33 -12.01
CA LEU A 94 1.41 0.33 -13.28
C LEU A 94 0.16 0.98 -13.89
N GLY A 95 -1.01 0.35 -13.73
CA GLY A 95 -2.28 0.89 -14.22
C GLY A 95 -2.72 2.20 -13.53
N TYR A 96 -2.17 2.48 -12.34
CA TYR A 96 -2.45 3.70 -11.57
C TYR A 96 -1.31 4.74 -11.67
N GLY A 97 -0.26 4.47 -12.46
CA GLY A 97 0.92 5.32 -12.52
C GLY A 97 1.74 5.29 -11.24
N ILE A 98 1.71 4.17 -10.52
CA ILE A 98 2.40 3.95 -9.24
C ILE A 98 3.47 2.88 -9.43
N GLU A 99 4.64 3.03 -8.80
CA GLU A 99 5.66 1.98 -8.80
C GLU A 99 5.20 0.79 -7.95
N GLY A 100 5.34 -0.42 -8.49
CA GLY A 100 5.05 -1.66 -7.79
C GLY A 100 6.31 -2.46 -7.49
N VAL A 101 6.55 -2.81 -6.23
CA VAL A 101 7.70 -3.61 -5.80
C VAL A 101 7.21 -4.88 -5.11
N VAL A 102 7.86 -6.02 -5.38
CA VAL A 102 7.63 -7.28 -4.67
C VAL A 102 8.86 -7.57 -3.81
N VAL A 103 8.63 -7.83 -2.53
CA VAL A 103 9.69 -8.17 -1.57
C VAL A 103 9.33 -9.44 -0.81
N ASP A 104 10.34 -10.20 -0.38
CA ASP A 104 10.13 -11.35 0.51
C ASP A 104 9.75 -10.84 1.91
N GLY A 105 8.51 -11.05 2.32
CA GLY A 105 7.99 -10.59 3.59
C GLY A 105 8.54 -11.33 4.82
N ASN A 106 9.33 -12.39 4.62
CA ASN A 106 10.04 -13.09 5.70
C ASN A 106 11.48 -12.58 5.89
N ASP A 107 11.94 -11.69 4.99
CA ASP A 107 13.23 -11.01 5.12
C ASP A 107 13.01 -9.60 5.65
N LEU A 108 13.25 -9.42 6.96
CA LEU A 108 13.07 -8.15 7.64
C LEU A 108 13.93 -7.03 7.04
N LEU A 109 15.16 -7.34 6.64
CA LEU A 109 16.07 -6.33 6.09
C LEU A 109 15.62 -5.89 4.71
N ALA A 110 15.23 -6.82 3.85
CA ALA A 110 14.70 -6.51 2.54
C ALA A 110 13.41 -5.66 2.62
N VAL A 111 12.49 -6.00 3.53
CA VAL A 111 11.28 -5.20 3.77
C VAL A 111 11.62 -3.80 4.26
N TYR A 112 12.58 -3.67 5.18
CA TYR A 112 13.02 -2.38 5.68
C TYR A 112 13.63 -1.51 4.56
N GLU A 113 14.55 -2.05 3.78
CA GLU A 113 15.22 -1.31 2.70
C GLU A 113 14.22 -0.81 1.64
N VAL A 114 13.31 -1.68 1.18
CA VAL A 114 12.29 -1.32 0.19
C VAL A 114 11.35 -0.25 0.75
N THR A 115 10.92 -0.38 2.01
CA THR A 115 10.04 0.58 2.64
C THR A 115 10.73 1.93 2.85
N ALA A 116 11.97 1.93 3.32
CA ALA A 116 12.76 3.15 3.51
C ALA A 116 12.99 3.89 2.18
N ALA A 117 13.30 3.17 1.11
CA ALA A 117 13.43 3.74 -0.23
C ALA A 117 12.10 4.35 -0.72
N ALA A 118 10.96 3.66 -0.51
CA ALA A 118 9.64 4.17 -0.86
C ALA A 118 9.29 5.45 -0.09
N VAL A 119 9.57 5.49 1.23
CA VAL A 119 9.38 6.70 2.05
C VAL A 119 10.24 7.86 1.55
N SER A 120 11.51 7.60 1.22
CA SER A 120 12.42 8.64 0.71
C SER A 120 11.89 9.25 -0.60
N ARG A 121 11.44 8.43 -1.54
CA ARG A 121 10.85 8.90 -2.81
C ARG A 121 9.56 9.68 -2.59
N ALA A 122 8.67 9.17 -1.74
CA ALA A 122 7.41 9.85 -1.42
C ALA A 122 7.66 11.26 -0.84
N ARG A 123 8.68 11.43 0.00
CA ARG A 123 9.11 12.73 0.54
C ARG A 123 9.72 13.65 -0.50
N ALA A 124 10.44 13.10 -1.48
CA ALA A 124 11.02 13.88 -2.58
C ALA A 124 9.95 14.47 -3.53
N GLY A 125 8.71 14.05 -3.41
CA GLY A 125 7.61 14.54 -4.24
C GLY A 125 7.56 13.93 -5.63
N ASP A 126 8.40 12.92 -5.91
CA ASP A 126 8.47 12.26 -7.22
C ASP A 126 7.21 11.47 -7.56
N GLY A 127 6.27 11.37 -6.62
CA GLY A 127 4.98 10.70 -6.82
C GLY A 127 5.11 9.20 -7.04
N ASP A 128 6.29 8.65 -6.85
CA ASP A 128 6.57 7.23 -7.00
C ASP A 128 6.23 6.52 -5.69
N PHE A 129 5.10 5.81 -5.68
CA PHE A 129 4.58 5.12 -4.52
C PHE A 129 4.90 3.65 -4.61
N GLY A 130 5.56 3.13 -3.57
CA GLY A 130 5.78 1.71 -3.46
C GLY A 130 4.47 0.97 -3.18
N PHE A 131 3.97 0.22 -4.17
CA PHE A 131 3.03 -0.85 -3.94
C PHE A 131 3.83 -2.08 -3.53
N GLY A 132 4.06 -2.24 -2.23
CA GLY A 132 4.80 -3.38 -1.71
C GLY A 132 3.94 -4.63 -1.68
N GLY A 133 4.10 -5.53 -2.63
CA GLY A 133 3.62 -6.90 -2.48
C GLY A 133 4.56 -7.66 -1.55
N VAL A 134 4.33 -7.67 -0.24
CA VAL A 134 5.06 -8.52 0.69
C VAL A 134 4.55 -9.94 0.52
N LYS A 135 5.33 -10.78 -0.14
CA LYS A 135 4.99 -12.20 -0.32
C LYS A 135 5.32 -12.94 0.97
N GLN A 136 4.31 -13.27 1.74
CA GLN A 136 4.46 -14.21 2.83
C GLN A 136 4.49 -15.63 2.25
N LYS A 137 5.57 -16.39 2.48
CA LYS A 137 5.55 -17.82 2.14
C LYS A 137 4.52 -18.49 3.03
N SER A 138 3.43 -18.99 2.43
CA SER A 138 2.61 -19.98 3.10
C SER A 138 3.44 -21.26 3.22
N ASN A 139 3.71 -21.70 4.44
CA ASN A 139 4.14 -23.06 4.70
C ASN A 139 2.91 -23.96 4.45
N ALA A 140 2.71 -24.41 3.22
CA ALA A 140 1.80 -25.47 2.85
C ALA A 140 2.60 -26.54 2.11
#